data_e4a27a8288cce98fa04c579c77df62b6
#
_entry.id   e4a27a8288cce98fa04c579c77df62b6
#
_cell.length_a   1.000
_cell.length_b   1.000
_cell.length_c   1.000
_cell.angle_alpha   90.00
_cell.angle_beta   90.00
_cell.angle_gamma   90.00
#
_symmetry.space_group_name_H-M   'P 1'
#
loop_
_entity.id
_entity.type
_entity.pdbx_description
1 polymer ?
#
loop_
_entity_poly.entity_id
_entity_poly.type
_entity_poly.pdbx_seq_one_letter_code
_entity_poly.pdbx_strand_id
1 'polypeptide(L)'
;MTKLERARELRADTARHYNCCQSVVLLFAEELGLDEEAVLKLAEHFGSGMRRGSVCGAVTGGLMALGLMGKSGSQDAQAFQRAFREGSQYLDCAELLKCAKEHGEEKKEHCDRMVFLAVELVEEMLKN
;
A
#
# COMPACT_ATOMS: atom_id res chain seq x y z
N MET A 1 -7.18 9.17 15.75
CA MET A 1 -6.46 9.31 14.46
C MET A 1 -6.98 8.27 13.47
N THR A 2 -7.32 8.72 12.26
CA THR A 2 -7.74 7.79 11.21
C THR A 2 -6.53 7.05 10.63
N LYS A 3 -6.79 5.95 9.93
CA LYS A 3 -5.71 5.23 9.25
C LYS A 3 -5.06 6.08 8.17
N LEU A 4 -5.84 6.90 7.48
CA LEU A 4 -5.28 7.81 6.46
C LEU A 4 -4.35 8.84 7.09
N GLU A 5 -4.72 9.40 8.23
CA GLU A 5 -3.85 10.31 8.97
C GLU A 5 -2.57 9.63 9.42
N ARG A 6 -2.68 8.40 9.90
CA ARG A 6 -1.51 7.61 10.30
C ARG A 6 -0.62 7.30 9.08
N ALA A 7 -1.23 6.98 7.94
CA ALA A 7 -0.48 6.75 6.70
C ALA A 7 0.33 7.99 6.31
N ARG A 8 -0.27 9.18 6.44
CA ARG A 8 0.43 10.42 6.17
C ARG A 8 1.63 10.61 7.09
N GLU A 9 1.48 10.26 8.37
CA GLU A 9 2.60 10.32 9.32
C GLU A 9 3.74 9.41 8.89
N LEU A 10 3.43 8.17 8.52
CA LEU A 10 4.44 7.21 8.10
C LEU A 10 5.18 7.68 6.85
N ARG A 11 4.43 8.22 5.87
CA ARG A 11 5.05 8.71 4.63
C ARG A 11 5.84 9.97 4.83
N ALA A 12 5.54 10.76 5.84
CA ALA A 12 6.28 11.98 6.16
C ALA A 12 7.53 11.72 7.00
N ASP A 13 7.67 10.52 7.58
CA ASP A 13 8.80 10.18 8.45
C ASP A 13 10.06 9.95 7.61
N THR A 14 10.95 10.94 7.62
CA THR A 14 12.19 10.87 6.85
C THR A 14 13.30 10.09 7.57
N ALA A 15 13.12 9.81 8.86
CA ALA A 15 14.11 9.06 9.64
C ALA A 15 14.00 7.56 9.37
N ARG A 16 12.79 7.03 9.31
CA ARG A 16 12.57 5.58 9.10
C ARG A 16 12.39 5.19 7.64
N HIS A 17 11.91 6.09 6.79
CA HIS A 17 11.70 5.82 5.36
C HIS A 17 10.86 4.56 5.10
N TYR A 18 9.67 4.50 5.70
CA TYR A 18 8.75 3.38 5.46
C TYR A 18 8.45 3.27 3.96
N ASN A 19 8.58 2.06 3.41
CA ASN A 19 8.24 1.86 2.00
C ASN A 19 6.72 1.77 1.80
N CYS A 20 6.27 1.68 0.54
CA CYS A 20 4.83 1.68 0.25
C CYS A 20 4.12 0.50 0.90
N CYS A 21 4.71 -0.69 0.87
CA CYS A 21 4.10 -1.88 1.47
C CYS A 21 4.02 -1.74 2.99
N GLN A 22 5.11 -1.33 3.63
CA GLN A 22 5.15 -1.12 5.08
C GLN A 22 4.11 -0.09 5.51
N SER A 23 3.99 0.99 4.75
CA SER A 23 3.07 2.10 5.08
C SER A 23 1.60 1.70 5.05
N VAL A 24 1.26 0.70 4.27
CA VAL A 24 -0.12 0.20 4.21
C VAL A 24 -0.34 -0.87 5.28
N VAL A 25 0.48 -1.92 5.29
CA VAL A 25 0.22 -3.07 6.16
C VAL A 25 0.35 -2.73 7.64
N LEU A 26 1.28 -1.84 8.01
CA LEU A 26 1.51 -1.50 9.41
C LEU A 26 0.26 -0.91 10.08
N LEU A 27 -0.53 -0.13 9.35
CA LEU A 27 -1.74 0.48 9.90
C LEU A 27 -2.72 -0.57 10.44
N PHE A 28 -2.88 -1.65 9.71
CA PHE A 28 -3.81 -2.70 10.06
C PHE A 28 -3.19 -3.67 11.08
N ALA A 29 -1.88 -3.87 11.00
CA ALA A 29 -1.16 -4.65 12.00
C ALA A 29 -1.20 -3.98 13.38
N GLU A 30 -1.10 -2.66 13.42
CA GLU A 30 -1.20 -1.88 14.66
C GLU A 30 -2.56 -2.08 15.33
N GLU A 31 -3.62 -2.10 14.54
CA GLU A 31 -4.98 -2.33 15.05
C GLU A 31 -5.10 -3.69 15.73
N LEU A 32 -4.38 -4.69 15.22
CA LEU A 32 -4.39 -6.04 15.76
C LEU A 32 -3.37 -6.27 16.88
N GLY A 33 -2.57 -5.27 17.20
CA GLY A 33 -1.55 -5.38 18.24
C GLY A 33 -0.37 -6.26 17.86
N LEU A 34 -0.09 -6.39 16.57
CA LEU A 34 1.03 -7.21 16.10
C LEU A 34 2.37 -6.51 16.31
N ASP A 35 3.44 -7.29 16.43
CA ASP A 35 4.78 -6.75 16.64
C ASP A 35 5.23 -5.91 15.45
N GLU A 36 5.47 -4.63 15.67
CA GLU A 36 5.81 -3.67 14.64
C GLU A 36 7.08 -4.07 13.87
N GLU A 37 8.13 -4.45 14.60
CA GLU A 37 9.40 -4.80 13.94
C GLU A 37 9.26 -6.03 13.05
N ALA A 38 8.49 -7.03 13.49
CA ALA A 38 8.25 -8.22 12.67
C ALA A 38 7.50 -7.87 11.37
N VAL A 39 6.50 -7.00 11.48
CA VAL A 39 5.71 -6.57 10.32
C VAL A 39 6.58 -5.78 9.35
N LEU A 40 7.41 -4.87 9.85
CA LEU A 40 8.29 -4.08 9.01
C LEU A 40 9.31 -4.95 8.28
N LYS A 41 9.87 -5.95 8.96
CA LYS A 41 10.80 -6.89 8.34
C LYS A 41 10.13 -7.73 7.26
N LEU A 42 8.92 -8.19 7.54
CA LEU A 42 8.15 -9.00 6.60
C LEU A 42 7.87 -8.24 5.30
N ALA A 43 7.59 -6.96 5.39
CA ALA A 43 7.22 -6.14 4.23
C ALA A 43 8.40 -5.41 3.59
N GLU A 44 9.62 -5.57 4.13
CA GLU A 44 10.78 -4.78 3.70
C GLU A 44 11.12 -4.91 2.23
N HIS A 45 11.03 -6.10 1.66
CA HIS A 45 11.40 -6.32 0.26
C HIS A 45 10.29 -6.04 -0.74
N PHE A 46 9.15 -5.58 -0.29
CA PHE A 46 8.01 -5.32 -1.17
C PHE A 46 7.85 -3.86 -1.56
N GLY A 47 8.78 -3.00 -1.15
CA GLY A 47 8.85 -1.63 -1.65
C GLY A 47 9.40 -1.59 -3.06
N SER A 48 9.11 -0.54 -3.79
CA SER A 48 9.54 -0.35 -5.18
C SER A 48 9.18 -1.54 -6.08
N GLY A 49 8.00 -2.10 -5.86
CA GLY A 49 7.52 -3.23 -6.67
C GLY A 49 8.42 -4.45 -6.54
N MET A 50 8.63 -4.93 -5.33
CA MET A 50 9.52 -6.06 -5.02
C MET A 50 10.97 -5.73 -5.42
N ARG A 51 11.33 -4.45 -5.29
CA ARG A 51 12.64 -3.87 -5.62
C ARG A 51 13.05 -4.07 -7.08
N ARG A 52 12.08 -4.33 -7.97
CA ARG A 52 12.34 -4.57 -9.39
C ARG A 52 11.28 -3.97 -10.31
N GLY A 53 10.47 -3.06 -9.81
CA GLY A 53 9.43 -2.41 -10.62
C GLY A 53 8.22 -3.28 -10.92
N SER A 54 8.07 -4.40 -10.21
CA SER A 54 6.91 -5.29 -10.35
C SER A 54 5.71 -4.70 -9.60
N VAL A 55 4.84 -5.52 -9.04
CA VAL A 55 3.60 -5.05 -8.41
C VAL A 55 3.89 -3.97 -7.37
N CYS A 56 3.16 -2.86 -7.47
CA CYS A 56 3.29 -1.73 -6.55
C CYS A 56 3.20 -2.18 -5.08
N GLY A 57 4.11 -1.67 -4.24
CA GLY A 57 4.13 -2.02 -2.81
C GLY A 57 2.83 -1.69 -2.09
N ALA A 58 2.10 -0.67 -2.53
CA ALA A 58 0.80 -0.35 -1.96
C ALA A 58 -0.22 -1.45 -2.25
N VAL A 59 -0.11 -2.11 -3.41
CA VAL A 59 -0.97 -3.24 -3.75
C VAL A 59 -0.64 -4.44 -2.87
N THR A 60 0.64 -4.81 -2.77
CA THR A 60 1.04 -5.95 -1.94
C THR A 60 0.73 -5.70 -0.48
N GLY A 61 0.97 -4.49 0.01
CA GLY A 61 0.62 -4.10 1.37
C GLY A 61 -0.89 -4.16 1.63
N GLY A 62 -1.68 -3.74 0.65
CA GLY A 62 -3.13 -3.82 0.72
C GLY A 62 -3.62 -5.26 0.81
N LEU A 63 -3.03 -6.15 0.00
CA LEU A 63 -3.36 -7.57 0.05
C LEU A 63 -2.98 -8.19 1.40
N MET A 64 -1.81 -7.82 1.93
CA MET A 64 -1.40 -8.26 3.27
C MET A 64 -2.39 -7.80 4.33
N ALA A 65 -2.81 -6.55 4.26
CA ALA A 65 -3.78 -5.97 5.20
C ALA A 65 -5.11 -6.70 5.13
N LEU A 66 -5.61 -6.98 3.92
CA LEU A 66 -6.86 -7.73 3.74
C LEU A 66 -6.76 -9.12 4.35
N GLY A 67 -5.63 -9.79 4.14
CA GLY A 67 -5.40 -11.10 4.75
C GLY A 67 -5.44 -11.04 6.27
N LEU A 68 -4.76 -10.05 6.86
CA LEU A 68 -4.75 -9.84 8.31
C LEU A 68 -6.16 -9.61 8.85
N MET A 69 -6.99 -8.90 8.11
CA MET A 69 -8.32 -8.50 8.56
C MET A 69 -9.40 -9.52 8.19
N GLY A 70 -9.00 -10.70 7.71
CA GLY A 70 -9.94 -11.78 7.44
C GLY A 70 -10.55 -11.80 6.04
N LYS A 71 -10.15 -10.89 5.17
CA LYS A 71 -10.58 -10.87 3.76
C LYS A 71 -9.52 -11.58 2.91
N SER A 72 -9.38 -12.89 3.11
CA SER A 72 -8.29 -13.67 2.52
C SER A 72 -8.69 -14.56 1.35
N GLY A 73 -9.90 -14.43 0.86
CA GLY A 73 -10.36 -15.21 -0.29
C GLY A 73 -9.80 -14.68 -1.61
N SER A 74 -9.70 -15.56 -2.59
CA SER A 74 -9.19 -15.19 -3.90
C SER A 74 -10.06 -14.09 -4.56
N GLN A 75 -11.36 -14.08 -4.30
CA GLN A 75 -12.25 -13.04 -4.80
C GLN A 75 -11.94 -11.68 -4.18
N ASP A 76 -11.56 -11.66 -2.90
CA ASP A 76 -11.17 -10.42 -2.22
C ASP A 76 -9.92 -9.83 -2.86
N ALA A 77 -8.93 -10.68 -3.14
CA ALA A 77 -7.69 -10.25 -3.77
C ALA A 77 -7.96 -9.67 -5.16
N GLN A 78 -8.80 -10.33 -5.94
CA GLN A 78 -9.13 -9.87 -7.29
C GLN A 78 -9.90 -8.56 -7.26
N ALA A 79 -10.85 -8.44 -6.35
CA ALA A 79 -11.66 -7.22 -6.22
C ALA A 79 -10.79 -6.02 -5.84
N PHE A 80 -9.87 -6.21 -4.90
CA PHE A 80 -8.97 -5.15 -4.48
C PHE A 80 -8.07 -4.69 -5.63
N GLN A 81 -7.45 -5.63 -6.33
CA GLN A 81 -6.55 -5.30 -7.44
C GLN A 81 -7.29 -4.61 -8.58
N ARG A 82 -8.51 -5.05 -8.88
CA ARG A 82 -9.34 -4.40 -9.89
C ARG A 82 -9.65 -2.95 -9.51
N ALA A 83 -10.06 -2.73 -8.26
CA ALA A 83 -10.38 -1.40 -7.76
C ALA A 83 -9.16 -0.49 -7.79
N PHE A 84 -8.00 -1.02 -7.39
CA PHE A 84 -6.75 -0.26 -7.44
C PHE A 84 -6.40 0.16 -8.87
N ARG A 85 -6.50 -0.78 -9.80
CA ARG A 85 -6.22 -0.49 -11.21
C ARG A 85 -7.20 0.52 -11.79
N GLU A 86 -8.46 0.46 -11.42
CA GLU A 86 -9.44 1.46 -11.85
C GLU A 86 -9.08 2.86 -11.36
N GLY A 87 -8.53 2.97 -10.15
CA GLY A 87 -8.14 4.25 -9.59
C GLY A 87 -6.78 4.76 -10.05
N SER A 88 -5.90 3.87 -10.52
CA SER A 88 -4.52 4.24 -10.83
C SER A 88 -4.07 3.89 -12.25
N GLN A 89 -4.85 3.12 -12.99
CA GLN A 89 -4.62 2.61 -14.35
C GLN A 89 -3.72 1.38 -14.42
N TYR A 90 -2.75 1.24 -13.53
CA TYR A 90 -1.78 0.14 -13.56
C TYR A 90 -1.60 -0.46 -12.18
N LEU A 91 -1.02 -1.66 -12.13
CA LEU A 91 -0.67 -2.34 -10.88
C LEU A 91 0.85 -2.35 -10.65
N ASP A 92 1.62 -2.34 -11.73
CA ASP A 92 3.07 -2.45 -11.64
C ASP A 92 3.76 -1.11 -11.37
N CYS A 93 4.70 -1.12 -10.44
CA CYS A 93 5.44 0.05 -10.02
C CYS A 93 6.09 0.79 -11.20
N ALA A 94 6.74 0.06 -12.11
CA ALA A 94 7.41 0.66 -13.26
C ALA A 94 6.44 1.42 -14.18
N GLU A 95 5.26 0.83 -14.45
CA GLU A 95 4.25 1.47 -15.29
C GLU A 95 3.63 2.68 -14.59
N LEU A 96 3.37 2.54 -13.29
CA LEU A 96 2.82 3.64 -12.49
C LEU A 96 3.77 4.83 -12.44
N LEU A 97 5.06 4.57 -12.22
CA LEU A 97 6.06 5.65 -12.16
C LEU A 97 6.26 6.31 -13.52
N LYS A 98 6.20 5.54 -14.60
CA LYS A 98 6.29 6.09 -15.95
C LYS A 98 5.10 7.01 -16.22
N CYS A 99 3.90 6.57 -15.88
CA CYS A 99 2.68 7.36 -16.05
C CYS A 99 2.75 8.66 -15.24
N ALA A 100 3.19 8.56 -13.98
CA ALA A 100 3.33 9.73 -13.11
C ALA A 100 4.30 10.74 -13.70
N LYS A 101 5.45 10.27 -14.19
CA LYS A 101 6.47 11.14 -14.81
C LYS A 101 5.90 11.85 -16.04
N GLU A 102 5.15 11.14 -16.86
CA GLU A 102 4.53 11.72 -18.06
C GLU A 102 3.53 12.83 -17.72
N HIS A 103 2.93 12.77 -16.53
CA HIS A 103 1.99 13.77 -16.05
C HIS A 103 2.63 14.83 -15.15
N GLY A 104 3.96 14.82 -15.04
CA GLY A 104 4.70 15.82 -14.26
C GLY A 104 4.62 15.63 -12.75
N GLU A 105 4.23 14.46 -12.28
CA GLU A 105 4.14 14.15 -10.86
C GLU A 105 5.48 13.63 -10.34
N GLU A 106 5.94 14.12 -9.18
CA GLU A 106 7.17 13.62 -8.57
C GLU A 106 6.96 12.22 -8.00
N LYS A 107 8.03 11.43 -7.95
CA LYS A 107 7.99 10.05 -7.48
C LYS A 107 7.41 9.94 -6.06
N LYS A 108 7.89 10.76 -5.13
CA LYS A 108 7.44 10.73 -3.73
C LYS A 108 5.94 11.01 -3.63
N GLU A 109 5.49 12.05 -4.31
CA GLU A 109 4.09 12.44 -4.32
C GLU A 109 3.20 11.33 -4.89
N HIS A 110 3.66 10.73 -5.99
CA HIS A 110 2.95 9.62 -6.62
C HIS A 110 2.86 8.41 -5.68
N CYS A 111 3.98 8.02 -5.08
CA CYS A 111 4.02 6.87 -4.18
C CYS A 111 3.13 7.08 -2.95
N ASP A 112 3.12 8.30 -2.40
CA ASP A 112 2.23 8.64 -1.29
C ASP A 112 0.76 8.47 -1.70
N ARG A 113 0.41 8.94 -2.89
CA ARG A 113 -0.95 8.82 -3.42
C ARG A 113 -1.38 7.36 -3.58
N MET A 114 -0.46 6.49 -4.00
CA MET A 114 -0.74 5.06 -4.12
C MET A 114 -0.99 4.42 -2.75
N VAL A 115 -0.20 4.81 -1.76
CA VAL A 115 -0.39 4.34 -0.38
C VAL A 115 -1.79 4.74 0.11
N PHE A 116 -2.17 6.01 -0.07
CA PHE A 116 -3.47 6.50 0.39
C PHE A 116 -4.63 5.81 -0.31
N LEU A 117 -4.49 5.57 -1.62
CA LEU A 117 -5.51 4.84 -2.38
C LEU A 117 -5.69 3.43 -1.83
N ALA A 118 -4.58 2.72 -1.58
CA ALA A 118 -4.65 1.36 -1.04
C ALA A 118 -5.33 1.33 0.33
N VAL A 119 -4.98 2.26 1.22
CA VAL A 119 -5.60 2.34 2.55
C VAL A 119 -7.10 2.54 2.44
N GLU A 120 -7.53 3.48 1.60
CA GLU A 120 -8.95 3.76 1.39
C GLU A 120 -9.69 2.54 0.86
N LEU A 121 -9.11 1.84 -0.12
CA LEU A 121 -9.73 0.66 -0.71
C LEU A 121 -9.85 -0.49 0.29
N VAL A 122 -8.81 -0.72 1.10
CA VAL A 122 -8.88 -1.74 2.14
C VAL A 122 -10.00 -1.42 3.13
N GLU A 123 -10.05 -0.18 3.61
CA GLU A 123 -11.10 0.24 4.55
C GLU A 123 -12.48 0.09 3.96
N GLU A 124 -12.64 0.44 2.69
CA GLU A 124 -13.91 0.30 1.98
C GLU A 124 -14.36 -1.17 1.94
N MET A 125 -13.44 -2.06 1.61
CA MET A 125 -13.74 -3.50 1.57
C MET A 125 -14.08 -4.08 2.94
N LEU A 126 -13.49 -3.54 4.00
CA LEU A 126 -13.76 -4.02 5.37
C LEU A 126 -15.16 -3.63 5.87
N LYS A 127 -15.80 -2.67 5.24
CA LYS A 127 -17.17 -2.26 5.60
C LYS A 127 -18.23 -3.25 5.08
N ASN A 128 -17.85 -4.10 4.14
CA ASN A 128 -18.81 -5.04 3.52
C ASN A 128 -18.71 -6.46 4.15
#